data_e3c1f7049b9252952bdd622f7c98a8e0
#
_entry.id   e3c1f7049b9252952bdd622f7c98a8e0
#
_cell.length_a   1.000
_cell.length_b   1.000
_cell.length_c   1.000
_cell.angle_alpha   90.00
_cell.angle_beta   90.00
_cell.angle_gamma   90.00
#
_symmetry.space_group_name_H-M   'P 1'
#
loop_
_entity.id
_entity.type
_entity.pdbx_description
1 polymer ?
#
loop_
_entity_poly.entity_id
_entity_poly.type
_entity_poly.pdbx_seq_one_letter_code
_entity_poly.pdbx_strand_id
1 'polypeptide(L)'
;MFNSTIPRSLKVAVAAGFISALALSPVALAAEQGKENLDATASKEITGEVVDMMCYVDHNATGDKHVGCAAKCIKGGGPVGIVSDGKAYLIVGDHKPINDQLAEYAGKTITVKGKMAERGGVAMLENAEIVKQ
;
A
#
# COMPACT_ATOMS: atom_id res chain seq x y z
N MET A 1 -2.09 -16.83 46.29
CA MET A 1 -2.19 -18.24 46.72
C MET A 1 -3.23 -18.93 45.85
N PHE A 2 -2.81 -19.51 44.73
CA PHE A 2 -3.64 -20.45 43.98
C PHE A 2 -2.77 -21.66 43.62
N ASN A 3 -3.08 -22.74 44.32
CA ASN A 3 -2.43 -24.01 44.20
C ASN A 3 -3.12 -24.78 43.06
N SER A 4 -2.39 -25.10 42.00
CA SER A 4 -2.91 -25.95 40.92
C SER A 4 -2.13 -27.25 40.90
N THR A 5 -2.80 -28.27 41.38
CA THR A 5 -2.33 -29.64 41.50
C THR A 5 -2.49 -30.33 40.12
N ILE A 6 -1.40 -30.82 39.57
CA ILE A 6 -1.38 -31.65 38.35
C ILE A 6 -1.48 -33.14 38.75
N PRO A 7 -2.42 -33.91 38.24
CA PRO A 7 -2.43 -35.33 38.44
C PRO A 7 -1.45 -36.06 37.50
N ARG A 8 -0.64 -36.92 38.09
CA ARG A 8 0.26 -37.86 37.43
C ARG A 8 -0.52 -39.13 37.00
N SER A 9 -0.01 -39.69 35.93
CA SER A 9 -0.12 -41.10 35.51
C SER A 9 -1.29 -41.49 34.68
N LEU A 10 -0.99 -41.71 33.40
CA LEU A 10 -1.56 -42.85 32.67
C LEU A 10 -0.46 -43.52 31.82
N LYS A 11 -0.06 -44.74 32.27
CA LYS A 11 0.80 -45.66 31.53
C LYS A 11 -0.07 -46.35 30.48
N VAL A 12 0.28 -46.25 29.22
CA VAL A 12 -0.31 -47.09 28.18
C VAL A 12 0.79 -47.81 27.43
N ALA A 13 0.53 -49.13 27.32
CA ALA A 13 1.44 -50.16 26.88
C ALA A 13 1.81 -50.06 25.38
N VAL A 14 3.02 -50.52 25.10
CA VAL A 14 3.58 -50.78 23.79
C VAL A 14 2.82 -51.91 23.12
N ALA A 15 2.32 -51.69 21.89
CA ALA A 15 2.01 -52.74 20.93
C ALA A 15 2.73 -52.45 19.63
N ALA A 16 3.64 -53.33 19.29
CA ALA A 16 4.36 -53.37 18.01
C ALA A 16 3.42 -53.76 16.88
N GLY A 17 3.55 -53.11 15.74
CA GLY A 17 2.85 -53.60 14.54
C GLY A 17 2.91 -52.63 13.35
N PHE A 18 3.62 -53.11 12.31
CA PHE A 18 3.56 -52.76 10.91
C PHE A 18 4.19 -51.43 10.43
N ILE A 19 5.38 -51.63 9.90
CA ILE A 19 6.09 -50.73 8.98
C ILE A 19 5.29 -50.66 7.67
N SER A 20 4.65 -49.53 7.44
CA SER A 20 4.20 -49.14 6.11
C SER A 20 4.93 -47.87 5.75
N ALA A 21 5.91 -47.97 4.86
CA ALA A 21 6.63 -46.85 4.29
C ALA A 21 5.69 -46.09 3.37
N LEU A 22 5.00 -45.05 3.92
CA LEU A 22 4.40 -44.02 3.12
C LEU A 22 5.47 -42.97 2.87
N ALA A 23 5.89 -42.87 1.61
CA ALA A 23 6.71 -41.79 1.11
C ALA A 23 5.94 -40.48 1.30
N LEU A 24 6.29 -39.72 2.34
CA LEU A 24 5.89 -38.30 2.44
C LEU A 24 6.71 -37.54 1.41
N SER A 25 6.09 -37.27 0.26
CA SER A 25 6.55 -36.20 -0.62
C SER A 25 6.47 -34.88 0.15
N PRO A 26 7.56 -34.10 0.28
CA PRO A 26 7.46 -32.77 0.75
C PRO A 26 6.70 -31.96 -0.31
N VAL A 27 5.44 -31.61 -0.04
CA VAL A 27 4.76 -30.54 -0.75
C VAL A 27 5.53 -29.29 -0.39
N ALA A 28 6.48 -28.93 -1.25
CA ALA A 28 7.08 -27.61 -1.24
C ALA A 28 5.95 -26.61 -1.51
N LEU A 29 5.45 -26.00 -0.45
CA LEU A 29 4.60 -24.83 -0.53
C LEU A 29 5.51 -23.70 -1.05
N ALA A 30 5.67 -23.67 -2.38
CA ALA A 30 6.24 -22.52 -3.05
C ALA A 30 5.28 -21.36 -2.77
N ALA A 31 5.63 -20.52 -1.81
CA ALA A 31 5.07 -19.19 -1.74
C ALA A 31 5.46 -18.49 -3.07
N GLU A 32 4.55 -18.52 -4.02
CA GLU A 32 4.60 -17.61 -5.16
C GLU A 32 4.45 -16.20 -4.62
N GLN A 33 5.58 -15.64 -4.20
CA GLN A 33 5.73 -14.20 -4.15
C GLN A 33 5.60 -13.75 -5.61
N GLY A 34 4.41 -13.28 -5.95
CA GLY A 34 4.15 -12.63 -7.22
C GLY A 34 5.16 -11.51 -7.36
N LYS A 35 6.25 -11.77 -8.10
CA LYS A 35 7.03 -10.72 -8.71
C LYS A 35 6.12 -10.09 -9.75
N GLU A 36 5.32 -9.14 -9.31
CA GLU A 36 4.78 -8.14 -10.20
C GLU A 36 6.00 -7.41 -10.77
N ASN A 37 6.47 -7.85 -11.93
CA ASN A 37 7.42 -7.12 -12.75
C ASN A 37 6.71 -5.84 -13.17
N LEU A 38 6.73 -4.85 -12.28
CA LEU A 38 6.48 -3.47 -12.65
C LEU A 38 7.59 -3.11 -13.64
N ASP A 39 7.26 -3.12 -14.92
CA ASP A 39 8.11 -2.53 -15.94
C ASP A 39 8.36 -1.08 -15.52
N ALA A 40 9.53 -0.84 -14.93
CA ALA A 40 9.90 0.44 -14.33
C ALA A 40 9.99 1.57 -15.37
N THR A 41 9.67 1.29 -16.63
CA THR A 41 9.64 2.24 -17.74
C THR A 41 8.22 2.52 -18.25
N ALA A 42 7.22 1.71 -17.86
CA ALA A 42 5.85 1.90 -18.31
C ALA A 42 5.23 3.13 -17.66
N SER A 43 4.82 4.06 -18.50
CA SER A 43 3.97 5.19 -18.06
C SER A 43 2.58 4.69 -17.69
N LYS A 44 2.09 5.07 -16.52
CA LYS A 44 0.78 4.69 -16.00
C LYS A 44 -0.11 5.91 -15.80
N GLU A 45 -1.39 5.76 -16.07
CA GLU A 45 -2.40 6.76 -15.75
C GLU A 45 -3.14 6.36 -14.48
N ILE A 46 -3.31 7.31 -13.57
CA ILE A 46 -4.07 7.15 -12.33
C ILE A 46 -5.11 8.24 -12.25
N THR A 47 -6.35 7.84 -12.05
CA THR A 47 -7.49 8.74 -11.81
C THR A 47 -7.87 8.67 -10.35
N GLY A 48 -7.93 9.80 -9.67
CA GLY A 48 -8.29 9.86 -8.27
C GLY A 48 -8.34 11.27 -7.71
N GLU A 49 -8.66 11.38 -6.42
CA GLU A 49 -8.76 12.66 -5.72
C GLU A 49 -7.38 13.19 -5.34
N VAL A 50 -7.15 14.47 -5.61
CA VAL A 50 -5.92 15.17 -5.18
C VAL A 50 -6.02 15.49 -3.70
N VAL A 51 -5.05 15.04 -2.91
CA VAL A 51 -5.01 15.22 -1.46
C VAL A 51 -3.66 15.77 -0.98
N ASP A 52 -3.67 16.46 0.15
CA ASP A 52 -2.46 16.62 0.95
C ASP A 52 -2.18 15.30 1.69
N MET A 53 -1.02 14.72 1.45
CA MET A 53 -0.69 13.39 1.95
C MET A 53 -0.55 13.34 3.47
N MET A 54 -0.15 14.43 4.12
CA MET A 54 -0.05 14.46 5.58
C MET A 54 -1.45 14.39 6.20
N CYS A 55 -2.36 15.26 5.76
CA CYS A 55 -3.74 15.26 6.26
C CYS A 55 -4.48 13.95 5.91
N TYR A 56 -4.21 13.41 4.73
CA TYR A 56 -4.81 12.12 4.34
C TYR A 56 -4.36 10.96 5.23
N VAL A 57 -3.06 10.82 5.45
CA VAL A 57 -2.50 9.71 6.25
C VAL A 57 -2.86 9.85 7.73
N ASP A 58 -2.86 11.08 8.27
CA ASP A 58 -3.10 11.35 9.69
C ASP A 58 -4.57 11.16 10.09
N HIS A 59 -5.52 11.61 9.26
CA HIS A 59 -6.94 11.61 9.63
C HIS A 59 -7.91 11.41 8.45
N ASN A 60 -7.44 10.80 7.36
CA ASN A 60 -8.27 10.46 6.20
C ASN A 60 -8.98 11.68 5.58
N ALA A 61 -8.25 12.80 5.45
CA ALA A 61 -8.79 14.05 4.91
C ALA A 61 -9.02 13.94 3.41
N THR A 62 -10.27 13.73 3.01
CA THR A 62 -10.76 13.65 1.62
C THR A 62 -12.05 14.44 1.44
N GLY A 63 -12.40 14.70 0.17
CA GLY A 63 -13.68 15.32 -0.22
C GLY A 63 -13.79 16.80 0.09
N ASP A 64 -14.96 17.35 -0.20
CA ASP A 64 -15.24 18.80 -0.21
C ASP A 64 -14.89 19.54 1.08
N LYS A 65 -15.00 18.87 2.22
CA LYS A 65 -14.69 19.48 3.53
C LYS A 65 -13.21 19.81 3.72
N HIS A 66 -12.34 19.15 2.97
CA HIS A 66 -10.90 19.28 3.09
C HIS A 66 -10.22 20.06 1.96
N VAL A 67 -10.95 20.46 0.92
CA VAL A 67 -10.43 21.18 -0.25
C VAL A 67 -9.58 22.39 0.14
N GLY A 68 -10.10 23.25 1.00
CA GLY A 68 -9.38 24.48 1.41
C GLY A 68 -8.14 24.19 2.25
N CYS A 69 -8.19 23.18 3.12
CA CYS A 69 -7.04 22.74 3.91
C CYS A 69 -5.97 22.11 3.03
N ALA A 70 -6.36 21.17 2.18
CA ALA A 70 -5.44 20.49 1.26
C ALA A 70 -4.74 21.49 0.32
N ALA A 71 -5.49 22.39 -0.32
CA ALA A 71 -4.92 23.42 -1.19
C ALA A 71 -3.88 24.30 -0.48
N LYS A 72 -4.17 24.69 0.77
CA LYS A 72 -3.24 25.51 1.58
C LYS A 72 -1.97 24.72 1.94
N CYS A 73 -2.12 23.48 2.39
CA CYS A 73 -0.98 22.63 2.78
C CYS A 73 -0.09 22.30 1.57
N ILE A 74 -0.70 21.94 0.44
CA ILE A 74 0.03 21.65 -0.81
C ILE A 74 0.79 22.91 -1.29
N LYS A 75 0.16 24.09 -1.33
CA LYS A 75 0.84 25.36 -1.67
C LYS A 75 1.95 25.71 -0.69
N GLY A 76 1.82 25.31 0.56
CA GLY A 76 2.85 25.49 1.58
C GLY A 76 4.04 24.53 1.48
N GLY A 77 4.05 23.64 0.48
CA GLY A 77 5.13 22.66 0.26
C GLY A 77 4.84 21.29 0.86
N GLY A 78 3.63 21.04 1.35
CA GLY A 78 3.20 19.71 1.80
C GLY A 78 3.26 18.68 0.68
N PRO A 79 3.50 17.39 0.99
CA PRO A 79 3.54 16.34 -0.02
C PRO A 79 2.15 16.15 -0.62
N VAL A 80 2.06 16.18 -1.94
CA VAL A 80 0.80 16.00 -2.67
C VAL A 80 0.68 14.58 -3.21
N GLY A 81 -0.53 14.04 -3.19
CA GLY A 81 -0.84 12.72 -3.71
C GLY A 81 -2.18 12.65 -4.41
N ILE A 82 -2.43 11.49 -5.00
CA ILE A 82 -3.73 11.08 -5.52
C ILE A 82 -4.19 9.83 -4.79
N VAL A 83 -5.44 9.85 -4.34
CA VAL A 83 -6.11 8.67 -3.78
C VAL A 83 -7.02 8.07 -4.83
N SER A 84 -6.74 6.83 -5.20
CA SER A 84 -7.51 6.03 -6.16
C SER A 84 -7.79 4.65 -5.56
N ASP A 85 -9.05 4.26 -5.51
CA ASP A 85 -9.49 2.95 -4.99
C ASP A 85 -8.88 2.59 -3.60
N GLY A 86 -8.78 3.59 -2.73
CA GLY A 86 -8.24 3.44 -1.37
C GLY A 86 -6.72 3.33 -1.28
N LYS A 87 -6.00 3.40 -2.39
CA LYS A 87 -4.54 3.48 -2.44
C LYS A 87 -4.09 4.91 -2.70
N ALA A 88 -3.12 5.37 -1.94
CA ALA A 88 -2.51 6.69 -2.13
C ALA A 88 -1.22 6.57 -2.96
N TYR A 89 -1.03 7.53 -3.84
CA TYR A 89 0.15 7.66 -4.70
C TYR A 89 0.74 9.04 -4.52
N LEU A 90 2.00 9.12 -4.09
CA LEU A 90 2.74 10.37 -4.05
C LEU A 90 2.98 10.87 -5.48
N ILE A 91 2.77 12.15 -5.73
CA ILE A 91 2.91 12.72 -7.07
C ILE A 91 4.11 13.68 -7.10
N VAL A 92 5.02 13.45 -8.01
CA VAL A 92 6.19 14.30 -8.23
C VAL A 92 6.42 14.53 -9.73
N GLY A 93 6.94 15.70 -10.07
CA GLY A 93 7.41 15.99 -11.42
C GLY A 93 8.78 15.36 -11.70
N ASP A 94 9.52 15.94 -12.62
CA ASP A 94 10.89 15.52 -12.94
C ASP A 94 11.85 15.92 -11.80
N HIS A 95 11.97 15.05 -10.80
CA HIS A 95 12.74 15.25 -9.56
C HIS A 95 12.42 16.56 -8.81
N LYS A 96 11.21 17.08 -8.95
CA LYS A 96 10.77 18.32 -8.32
C LYS A 96 9.29 18.27 -7.96
N PRO A 97 8.86 19.02 -6.92
CA PRO A 97 7.46 19.21 -6.63
C PRO A 97 6.70 19.86 -7.79
N ILE A 98 5.45 19.47 -7.99
CA ILE A 98 4.49 20.13 -8.89
C ILE A 98 3.27 20.64 -8.11
N ASN A 99 3.53 21.05 -6.88
CA ASN A 99 2.53 21.46 -5.91
C ASN A 99 1.64 22.59 -6.39
N ASP A 100 2.22 23.63 -7.01
CA ASP A 100 1.46 24.78 -7.50
C ASP A 100 0.38 24.39 -8.50
N GLN A 101 0.69 23.44 -9.39
CA GLN A 101 -0.26 22.92 -10.36
C GLN A 101 -1.35 22.07 -9.69
N LEU A 102 -0.97 21.20 -8.77
CA LEU A 102 -1.90 20.25 -8.14
C LEU A 102 -2.77 20.88 -7.06
N ALA A 103 -2.30 21.92 -6.40
CA ALA A 103 -3.07 22.63 -5.37
C ALA A 103 -4.40 23.21 -5.89
N GLU A 104 -4.49 23.53 -7.17
CA GLU A 104 -5.73 24.01 -7.80
C GLU A 104 -6.78 22.92 -7.98
N TYR A 105 -6.33 21.67 -7.90
CA TYR A 105 -7.17 20.47 -7.99
C TYR A 105 -7.40 19.78 -6.65
N ALA A 106 -6.98 20.40 -5.54
CA ALA A 106 -7.19 19.82 -4.22
C ALA A 106 -8.66 19.41 -4.01
N GLY A 107 -8.90 18.17 -3.59
CA GLY A 107 -10.23 17.60 -3.41
C GLY A 107 -10.98 17.25 -4.71
N LYS A 108 -10.38 17.48 -5.88
CA LYS A 108 -10.98 17.13 -7.17
C LYS A 108 -10.41 15.84 -7.71
N THR A 109 -11.22 15.10 -8.44
CA THR A 109 -10.77 13.91 -9.17
C THR A 109 -10.19 14.32 -10.51
N ILE A 110 -8.92 14.00 -10.72
CA ILE A 110 -8.20 14.22 -11.98
C ILE A 110 -7.50 12.94 -12.43
N THR A 111 -7.03 12.93 -13.67
CA THR A 111 -6.15 11.87 -14.18
C THR A 111 -4.73 12.41 -14.34
N VAL A 112 -3.79 11.72 -13.77
CA VAL A 112 -2.36 12.02 -13.86
C VAL A 112 -1.64 10.85 -14.50
N LYS A 113 -0.72 11.13 -15.40
CA LYS A 113 0.13 10.17 -16.08
C LYS A 113 1.57 10.35 -15.62
N GLY A 114 2.27 9.26 -15.39
CA GLY A 114 3.67 9.29 -14.98
C GLY A 114 4.28 7.89 -14.89
N LYS A 115 5.53 7.83 -14.51
CA LYS A 115 6.23 6.57 -14.25
C LYS A 115 5.88 6.08 -12.85
N MET A 116 5.34 4.86 -12.76
CA MET A 116 5.04 4.23 -11.48
C MET A 116 6.32 3.71 -10.82
N ALA A 117 6.51 4.03 -9.54
CA ALA A 117 7.53 3.45 -8.68
C ALA A 117 6.89 3.03 -7.35
N GLU A 118 7.28 1.87 -6.83
CA GLU A 118 6.79 1.40 -5.54
C GLU A 118 7.92 0.68 -4.80
N ARG A 119 8.10 1.04 -3.51
CA ARG A 119 9.08 0.38 -2.63
C ARG A 119 8.69 0.55 -1.17
N GLY A 120 8.76 -0.55 -0.41
CA GLY A 120 8.53 -0.51 1.04
C GLY A 120 7.15 -0.01 1.44
N GLY A 121 6.13 -0.24 0.62
CA GLY A 121 4.76 0.24 0.85
C GLY A 121 4.50 1.68 0.40
N VAL A 122 5.49 2.39 -0.12
CA VAL A 122 5.32 3.72 -0.70
C VAL A 122 5.14 3.60 -2.21
N ALA A 123 4.02 4.08 -2.72
CA ALA A 123 3.73 4.18 -4.15
C ALA A 123 3.87 5.64 -4.61
N MET A 124 4.53 5.84 -5.75
CA MET A 124 4.81 7.16 -6.30
C MET A 124 4.63 7.17 -7.82
N LEU A 125 4.16 8.29 -8.33
CA LEU A 125 4.12 8.59 -9.76
C LEU A 125 5.15 9.69 -10.05
N GLU A 126 6.23 9.31 -10.72
CA GLU A 126 7.34 10.19 -11.13
C GLU A 126 7.10 10.78 -12.51
N ASN A 127 7.67 11.95 -12.77
CA ASN A 127 7.52 12.68 -14.04
C ASN A 127 6.03 12.89 -14.37
N ALA A 128 5.28 13.25 -13.33
CA ALA A 128 3.83 13.31 -13.40
C ALA A 128 3.33 14.51 -14.22
N GLU A 129 2.33 14.26 -15.05
CA GLU A 129 1.64 15.24 -15.87
C GLU A 129 0.12 15.09 -15.72
N ILE A 130 -0.61 16.20 -15.63
CA ILE A 130 -2.07 16.17 -15.60
C ILE A 130 -2.58 15.97 -17.02
N VAL A 131 -3.32 14.89 -17.27
CA VAL A 131 -3.82 14.54 -18.60
C VAL A 131 -5.33 14.75 -18.75
N LYS A 132 -6.07 14.76 -17.64
CA LYS A 132 -7.51 15.01 -17.61
C LYS A 132 -7.94 15.64 -16.30
N GLN A 133 -8.86 16.58 -16.38
CA GLN A 133 -9.48 17.32 -15.28
C GLN A 133 -10.98 17.03 -15.20
#